data_761b78fa0e386a02e607788db862eb87
#
_entry.id   761b78fa0e386a02e607788db862eb87
#
_cell.length_a   1.000
_cell.length_b   1.000
_cell.length_c   1.000
_cell.angle_alpha   90.00
_cell.angle_beta   90.00
_cell.angle_gamma   90.00
#
_symmetry.space_group_name_H-M   'P 1'
#
loop_
_entity.id
_entity.type
_entity.pdbx_description
1 polymer ?
#
loop_
_entity_poly.entity_id
_entity_poly.type
_entity_poly.pdbx_seq_one_letter_code
_entity_poly.pdbx_strand_id
1 'polypeptide(L)'
;MKRAMDMLLESAAMEADGIHPYRAAQEIAAHIPAGAILVRDGGEVAVWIDWAATHLDVKQNLGLGYQGHLGVGQGYAIGAQKAHPDRRVVQVTGDGAIGFHVQEWDTMVRHGLPVVTIVFNNACWGMSIHGQHAFYGAEGDVISRLAPTRYDQVAEGFGAFGQHVTAIEEIGPAVELALESGRPSVINVVTSATVVNPLTTSMVGDLDNADEIPIPYYDNLPR
;
A
#
# COMPACT_ATOMS: atom_id res chain seq x y z
N MET A 1 -20.89 4.45 0.57
CA MET A 1 -20.17 4.01 -0.64
C MET A 1 -20.03 5.13 -1.67
N LYS A 2 -21.10 5.72 -2.23
CA LYS A 2 -21.00 6.79 -3.25
C LYS A 2 -20.14 7.98 -2.78
N ARG A 3 -20.42 8.57 -1.60
CA ARG A 3 -19.66 9.71 -1.05
C ARG A 3 -18.15 9.43 -0.93
N ALA A 4 -17.78 8.25 -0.46
CA ALA A 4 -16.37 7.88 -0.34
C ALA A 4 -15.69 7.77 -1.71
N MET A 5 -16.38 7.20 -2.71
CA MET A 5 -15.87 7.15 -4.07
C MET A 5 -15.71 8.55 -4.67
N ASP A 6 -16.68 9.44 -4.46
CA ASP A 6 -16.61 10.82 -4.94
C ASP A 6 -15.38 11.54 -4.34
N MET A 7 -15.12 11.40 -3.03
CA MET A 7 -13.93 11.95 -2.35
C MET A 7 -12.61 11.43 -2.94
N LEU A 8 -12.54 10.13 -3.26
CA LEU A 8 -11.34 9.53 -3.85
C LEU A 8 -11.11 10.02 -5.28
N LEU A 9 -12.17 10.18 -6.08
CA LEU A 9 -12.08 10.70 -7.44
C LEU A 9 -11.69 12.19 -7.45
N GLU A 10 -12.21 12.98 -6.52
CA GLU A 10 -11.81 14.36 -6.31
C GLU A 10 -10.32 14.44 -5.94
N SER A 11 -9.87 13.60 -5.00
CA SER A 11 -8.44 13.51 -4.65
C SER A 11 -7.59 13.14 -5.87
N ALA A 12 -8.01 12.14 -6.66
CA ALA A 12 -7.28 11.71 -7.85
C ALA A 12 -7.16 12.80 -8.93
N ALA A 13 -8.05 13.78 -8.94
CA ALA A 13 -8.00 14.91 -9.88
C ALA A 13 -7.00 15.99 -9.46
N MET A 14 -6.50 15.97 -8.22
CA MET A 14 -5.53 16.93 -7.70
C MET A 14 -4.12 16.66 -8.24
N GLU A 15 -3.31 17.71 -8.35
CA GLU A 15 -1.88 17.57 -8.63
C GLU A 15 -1.16 16.95 -7.42
N ALA A 16 -0.10 16.18 -7.69
CA ALA A 16 0.74 15.56 -6.69
C ALA A 16 2.22 15.77 -7.05
N ASP A 17 3.08 15.79 -6.03
CA ASP A 17 4.54 15.89 -6.17
C ASP A 17 5.21 14.54 -6.51
N GLY A 18 4.65 13.82 -7.45
CA GLY A 18 5.01 12.47 -7.84
C GLY A 18 3.78 11.65 -8.21
N ILE A 19 3.89 10.33 -8.19
CA ILE A 19 2.76 9.47 -8.51
C ILE A 19 1.70 9.57 -7.41
N HIS A 20 0.49 10.00 -7.79
CA HIS A 20 -0.65 10.04 -6.85
C HIS A 20 -1.03 8.63 -6.40
N PRO A 21 -1.10 8.31 -5.09
CA PRO A 21 -1.30 6.94 -4.60
C PRO A 21 -2.57 6.27 -5.13
N TYR A 22 -3.68 7.02 -5.23
CA TYR A 22 -4.92 6.43 -5.75
C TYR A 22 -4.85 6.15 -7.25
N ARG A 23 -4.20 7.02 -8.03
CA ARG A 23 -3.97 6.75 -9.47
C ARG A 23 -3.08 5.53 -9.65
N ALA A 24 -2.02 5.40 -8.83
CA ALA A 24 -1.17 4.20 -8.81
C ALA A 24 -2.00 2.94 -8.49
N ALA A 25 -2.86 3.01 -7.47
CA ALA A 25 -3.73 1.90 -7.11
C ALA A 25 -4.71 1.51 -8.23
N GLN A 26 -5.27 2.50 -8.94
CA GLN A 26 -6.16 2.25 -10.09
C GLN A 26 -5.41 1.58 -11.25
N GLU A 27 -4.20 2.06 -11.56
CA GLU A 27 -3.37 1.48 -12.61
C GLU A 27 -2.95 0.05 -12.26
N ILE A 28 -2.52 -0.21 -11.03
CA ILE A 28 -2.22 -1.56 -10.54
C ILE A 28 -3.45 -2.46 -10.64
N ALA A 29 -4.61 -1.98 -10.17
CA ALA A 29 -5.86 -2.75 -10.20
C ALA A 29 -6.25 -3.15 -11.63
N ALA A 30 -6.03 -2.29 -12.62
CA ALA A 30 -6.32 -2.59 -14.02
C ALA A 30 -5.49 -3.76 -14.59
N HIS A 31 -4.34 -4.07 -13.98
CA HIS A 31 -3.42 -5.13 -14.43
C HIS A 31 -3.42 -6.37 -13.53
N ILE A 32 -4.25 -6.41 -12.47
CA ILE A 32 -4.42 -7.63 -11.65
C ILE A 32 -5.25 -8.66 -12.42
N PRO A 33 -4.74 -9.89 -12.64
CA PRO A 33 -5.47 -10.90 -13.38
C PRO A 33 -6.77 -11.33 -12.69
N ALA A 34 -7.80 -11.63 -13.48
CA ALA A 34 -9.01 -12.24 -12.97
C ALA A 34 -8.70 -13.56 -12.22
N GLY A 35 -9.33 -13.76 -11.08
CA GLY A 35 -9.09 -14.95 -10.23
C GLY A 35 -7.81 -14.88 -9.39
N ALA A 36 -7.02 -13.81 -9.45
CA ALA A 36 -5.88 -13.61 -8.57
C ALA A 36 -6.27 -13.56 -7.10
N ILE A 37 -5.31 -13.72 -6.22
CA ILE A 37 -5.42 -13.45 -4.80
C ILE A 37 -4.73 -12.11 -4.54
N LEU A 38 -5.49 -11.13 -4.05
CA LEU A 38 -4.97 -9.84 -3.65
C LEU A 38 -4.61 -9.89 -2.16
N VAL A 39 -3.40 -9.52 -1.83
CA VAL A 39 -2.92 -9.33 -0.46
C VAL A 39 -2.61 -7.86 -0.26
N ARG A 40 -3.20 -7.24 0.75
CA ARG A 40 -2.99 -5.84 1.06
C ARG A 40 -2.41 -5.66 2.46
N ASP A 41 -1.47 -4.74 2.58
CA ASP A 41 -0.82 -4.40 3.84
C ASP A 41 -0.46 -2.91 3.86
N GLY A 42 -0.24 -2.38 5.04
CA GLY A 42 0.01 -0.96 5.26
C GLY A 42 -1.23 -0.20 5.71
N GLY A 43 -1.05 1.05 6.05
CA GLY A 43 -2.12 1.94 6.49
C GLY A 43 -2.95 2.45 5.31
N GLU A 44 -2.66 3.67 4.82
CA GLU A 44 -3.40 4.27 3.69
C GLU A 44 -3.31 3.46 2.40
N VAL A 45 -2.19 2.75 2.18
CA VAL A 45 -2.00 1.91 0.98
C VAL A 45 -3.08 0.84 0.89
N ALA A 46 -3.40 0.17 2.01
CA ALA A 46 -4.46 -0.82 2.04
C ALA A 46 -5.82 -0.21 1.67
N VAL A 47 -6.09 1.03 2.11
CA VAL A 47 -7.32 1.75 1.77
C VAL A 47 -7.34 2.13 0.28
N TRP A 48 -6.24 2.65 -0.26
CA TRP A 48 -6.14 3.01 -1.67
C TRP A 48 -6.44 1.83 -2.60
N ILE A 49 -5.78 0.69 -2.36
CA ILE A 49 -5.96 -0.50 -3.22
C ILE A 49 -7.32 -1.17 -3.01
N ASP A 50 -7.88 -1.17 -1.80
CA ASP A 50 -9.21 -1.72 -1.55
C ASP A 50 -10.27 -1.01 -2.40
N TRP A 51 -10.24 0.31 -2.45
CA TRP A 51 -11.19 1.07 -3.24
C TRP A 51 -10.94 0.95 -4.74
N ALA A 52 -9.69 0.94 -5.17
CA ALA A 52 -9.34 0.73 -6.57
C ALA A 52 -9.74 -0.67 -7.07
N ALA A 53 -9.66 -1.67 -6.20
CA ALA A 53 -9.92 -3.07 -6.53
C ALA A 53 -11.38 -3.51 -6.32
N THR A 54 -12.30 -2.63 -5.94
CA THR A 54 -13.71 -2.99 -5.66
C THR A 54 -14.46 -3.63 -6.83
N HIS A 55 -14.00 -3.38 -8.05
CA HIS A 55 -14.62 -3.92 -9.28
C HIS A 55 -13.94 -5.20 -9.79
N LEU A 56 -12.85 -5.64 -9.14
CA LEU A 56 -12.09 -6.79 -9.60
C LEU A 56 -12.75 -8.12 -9.21
N ASP A 57 -12.70 -9.08 -10.12
CA ASP A 57 -13.02 -10.48 -9.84
C ASP A 57 -11.80 -11.16 -9.18
N VAL A 58 -11.41 -10.72 -7.99
CA VAL A 58 -10.41 -11.42 -7.18
C VAL A 58 -11.09 -12.51 -6.35
N LYS A 59 -10.47 -13.68 -6.27
CA LYS A 59 -11.05 -14.80 -5.51
C LYS A 59 -10.92 -14.64 -4.02
N GLN A 60 -9.90 -13.94 -3.58
CA GLN A 60 -9.65 -13.65 -2.17
C GLN A 60 -8.97 -12.29 -2.06
N ASN A 61 -9.41 -11.52 -1.08
CA ASN A 61 -8.76 -10.29 -0.65
C ASN A 61 -8.31 -10.48 0.80
N LEU A 62 -7.02 -10.64 1.00
CA LEU A 62 -6.41 -10.88 2.30
C LEU A 62 -5.75 -9.59 2.80
N GLY A 63 -5.87 -9.31 4.09
CA GLY A 63 -5.26 -8.11 4.65
C GLY A 63 -5.16 -8.15 6.15
N LEU A 64 -4.54 -7.09 6.69
CA LEU A 64 -4.50 -6.87 8.13
C LEU A 64 -5.94 -6.80 8.65
N GLY A 65 -6.25 -7.56 9.65
CA GLY A 65 -7.58 -7.60 10.22
C GLY A 65 -7.89 -6.36 11.05
N TYR A 66 -8.92 -6.46 11.89
CA TYR A 66 -9.40 -5.38 12.74
C TYR A 66 -8.31 -4.73 13.62
N GLN A 67 -7.30 -5.50 14.02
CA GLN A 67 -6.19 -5.00 14.85
C GLN A 67 -5.21 -4.09 14.09
N GLY A 68 -5.32 -3.96 12.78
CA GLY A 68 -4.45 -3.09 11.99
C GLY A 68 -2.96 -3.47 12.04
N HIS A 69 -2.64 -4.75 12.22
CA HIS A 69 -1.26 -5.21 12.39
C HIS A 69 -0.48 -5.15 11.07
N LEU A 70 0.49 -4.27 10.99
CA LEU A 70 1.33 -4.07 9.79
C LEU A 70 2.37 -5.19 9.63
N GLY A 71 2.79 -5.42 8.38
CA GLY A 71 3.82 -6.40 8.03
C GLY A 71 3.31 -7.82 7.83
N VAL A 72 2.01 -8.08 8.03
CA VAL A 72 1.42 -9.42 7.86
C VAL A 72 1.33 -9.86 6.40
N GLY A 73 1.39 -8.93 5.47
CA GLY A 73 1.20 -9.16 4.03
C GLY A 73 2.14 -10.21 3.46
N GLN A 74 3.43 -10.19 3.85
CA GLN A 74 4.41 -11.18 3.38
C GLN A 74 4.00 -12.61 3.75
N GLY A 75 3.63 -12.84 5.02
CA GLY A 75 3.19 -14.15 5.48
C GLY A 75 1.92 -14.62 4.78
N TYR A 76 0.96 -13.71 4.58
CA TYR A 76 -0.27 -14.03 3.85
C TYR A 76 -0.01 -14.35 2.38
N ALA A 77 0.87 -13.59 1.71
CA ALA A 77 1.21 -13.83 0.31
C ALA A 77 1.92 -15.19 0.12
N ILE A 78 2.89 -15.52 0.99
CA ILE A 78 3.58 -16.82 1.01
C ILE A 78 2.57 -17.96 1.23
N GLY A 79 1.72 -17.83 2.25
CA GLY A 79 0.70 -18.83 2.57
C GLY A 79 -0.31 -19.01 1.43
N ALA A 80 -0.79 -17.92 0.85
CA ALA A 80 -1.72 -17.95 -0.28
C ALA A 80 -1.10 -18.61 -1.51
N GLN A 81 0.14 -18.25 -1.89
CA GLN A 81 0.81 -18.83 -3.04
C GLN A 81 1.13 -20.32 -2.84
N LYS A 82 1.46 -20.71 -1.60
CA LYS A 82 1.69 -22.12 -1.27
C LYS A 82 0.42 -22.94 -1.32
N ALA A 83 -0.70 -22.39 -0.85
CA ALA A 83 -2.01 -23.04 -0.86
C ALA A 83 -2.64 -23.09 -2.26
N HIS A 84 -2.30 -22.15 -3.13
CA HIS A 84 -2.86 -21.99 -4.46
C HIS A 84 -1.75 -21.78 -5.51
N PRO A 85 -0.94 -22.80 -5.81
CA PRO A 85 0.22 -22.68 -6.70
C PRO A 85 -0.15 -22.27 -8.14
N ASP A 86 -1.38 -22.57 -8.56
CA ASP A 86 -1.88 -22.26 -9.92
C ASP A 86 -2.49 -20.86 -10.05
N ARG A 87 -2.54 -20.09 -8.96
CA ARG A 87 -3.07 -18.72 -8.97
C ARG A 87 -1.97 -17.69 -8.86
N ARG A 88 -2.21 -16.53 -9.44
CA ARG A 88 -1.35 -15.37 -9.20
C ARG A 88 -1.69 -14.75 -7.85
N VAL A 89 -0.65 -14.46 -7.06
CA VAL A 89 -0.75 -13.70 -5.82
C VAL A 89 -0.09 -12.34 -6.04
N VAL A 90 -0.85 -11.29 -5.84
CA VAL A 90 -0.38 -9.91 -5.92
C VAL A 90 -0.51 -9.30 -4.53
N GLN A 91 0.61 -8.87 -3.98
CA GLN A 91 0.65 -8.14 -2.71
C GLN A 91 0.88 -6.65 -2.99
N VAL A 92 0.05 -5.79 -2.39
CA VAL A 92 0.25 -4.33 -2.40
C VAL A 92 0.49 -3.89 -0.96
N THR A 93 1.59 -3.19 -0.72
CA THR A 93 2.06 -2.82 0.63
C THR A 93 2.71 -1.45 0.64
N GLY A 94 2.81 -0.82 1.80
CA GLY A 94 3.59 0.39 1.99
C GLY A 94 5.05 0.09 2.39
N ASP A 95 5.92 1.06 2.19
CA ASP A 95 7.35 0.99 2.56
C ASP A 95 7.55 0.77 4.07
N GLY A 96 6.73 1.39 4.91
CA GLY A 96 6.75 1.14 6.35
C GLY A 96 6.34 -0.31 6.68
N ALA A 97 5.26 -0.81 6.10
CA ALA A 97 4.76 -2.16 6.39
C ALA A 97 5.71 -3.26 5.90
N ILE A 98 6.27 -3.14 4.69
CA ILE A 98 7.21 -4.11 4.15
C ILE A 98 8.48 -4.22 4.99
N GLY A 99 8.90 -3.12 5.64
CA GLY A 99 10.07 -3.08 6.49
C GLY A 99 10.07 -4.07 7.66
N PHE A 100 8.89 -4.53 8.10
CA PHE A 100 8.79 -5.52 9.18
C PHE A 100 9.28 -6.91 8.77
N HIS A 101 9.08 -7.31 7.52
CA HIS A 101 9.33 -8.69 7.06
C HIS A 101 9.99 -8.72 5.67
N VAL A 102 10.85 -7.76 5.36
CA VAL A 102 11.57 -7.66 4.08
C VAL A 102 12.38 -8.93 3.76
N GLN A 103 12.88 -9.62 4.77
CA GLN A 103 13.64 -10.87 4.65
C GLN A 103 12.82 -12.03 4.10
N GLU A 104 11.49 -11.94 4.08
CA GLU A 104 10.64 -13.01 3.54
C GLU A 104 10.70 -13.12 2.01
N TRP A 105 11.32 -12.16 1.32
CA TRP A 105 11.66 -12.32 -0.09
C TRP A 105 12.67 -13.47 -0.30
N ASP A 106 13.60 -13.70 0.65
CA ASP A 106 14.45 -14.91 0.64
C ASP A 106 13.59 -16.18 0.72
N THR A 107 12.58 -16.20 1.58
CA THR A 107 11.65 -17.34 1.68
C THR A 107 10.92 -17.58 0.34
N MET A 108 10.43 -16.52 -0.30
CA MET A 108 9.76 -16.64 -1.61
C MET A 108 10.71 -17.20 -2.67
N VAL A 109 11.95 -16.71 -2.71
CA VAL A 109 12.97 -17.15 -3.69
C VAL A 109 13.36 -18.61 -3.45
N ARG A 110 13.69 -18.98 -2.22
CA ARG A 110 14.08 -20.38 -1.88
C ARG A 110 12.97 -21.39 -2.17
N HIS A 111 11.72 -20.99 -2.08
CA HIS A 111 10.57 -21.86 -2.30
C HIS A 111 9.93 -21.71 -3.69
N GLY A 112 10.49 -20.86 -4.57
CA GLY A 112 9.97 -20.64 -5.91
C GLY A 112 8.52 -20.14 -5.93
N LEU A 113 8.17 -19.21 -5.03
CA LEU A 113 6.82 -18.67 -4.90
C LEU A 113 6.70 -17.37 -5.72
N PRO A 114 6.07 -17.37 -6.91
CA PRO A 114 6.06 -16.24 -7.83
C PRO A 114 5.07 -15.14 -7.40
N VAL A 115 5.19 -14.67 -6.17
CA VAL A 115 4.42 -13.54 -5.65
C VAL A 115 4.91 -12.25 -6.29
N VAL A 116 4.00 -11.41 -6.74
CA VAL A 116 4.29 -10.04 -7.15
C VAL A 116 4.00 -9.11 -5.98
N THR A 117 5.06 -8.52 -5.41
CA THR A 117 4.97 -7.54 -4.34
C THR A 117 5.12 -6.13 -4.91
N ILE A 118 4.13 -5.27 -4.70
CA ILE A 118 4.15 -3.87 -5.12
C ILE A 118 4.26 -3.00 -3.87
N VAL A 119 5.35 -2.24 -3.78
CA VAL A 119 5.64 -1.38 -2.64
C VAL A 119 5.33 0.07 -3.00
N PHE A 120 4.36 0.68 -2.37
CA PHE A 120 4.14 2.12 -2.40
C PHE A 120 5.17 2.77 -1.49
N ASN A 121 6.13 3.42 -2.10
CA ASN A 121 7.27 4.02 -1.41
C ASN A 121 7.14 5.54 -1.43
N ASN A 122 6.67 6.08 -0.33
CA ASN A 122 6.58 7.53 -0.11
C ASN A 122 7.61 8.02 0.92
N ALA A 123 8.54 7.15 1.33
CA ALA A 123 9.58 7.41 2.33
C ALA A 123 9.03 7.90 3.68
N CYS A 124 7.84 7.44 4.07
CA CYS A 124 7.27 7.76 5.39
C CYS A 124 6.21 6.74 5.86
N TRP A 125 5.92 6.77 7.14
CA TRP A 125 4.74 6.16 7.73
C TRP A 125 3.53 7.05 7.40
N GLY A 126 2.98 6.94 6.18
CA GLY A 126 2.00 7.86 5.62
C GLY A 126 0.81 8.15 6.54
N MET A 127 0.10 7.11 7.00
CA MET A 127 -1.03 7.28 7.91
C MET A 127 -0.63 7.99 9.23
N SER A 128 0.57 7.70 9.74
CA SER A 128 1.06 8.31 10.98
C SER A 128 1.40 9.79 10.79
N ILE A 129 2.18 10.13 9.74
CA ILE A 129 2.58 11.51 9.48
C ILE A 129 1.38 12.40 9.13
N HIS A 130 0.43 11.88 8.34
CA HIS A 130 -0.79 12.60 8.00
C HIS A 130 -1.69 12.83 9.23
N GLY A 131 -1.80 11.83 10.11
CA GLY A 131 -2.48 12.00 11.40
C GLY A 131 -1.77 13.00 12.32
N GLN A 132 -0.44 12.93 12.44
CA GLN A 132 0.35 13.88 13.20
C GLN A 132 0.15 15.31 12.69
N HIS A 133 0.20 15.53 11.39
CA HIS A 133 -0.03 16.85 10.80
C HIS A 133 -1.45 17.35 11.03
N ALA A 134 -2.45 16.49 10.98
CA ALA A 134 -3.83 16.85 11.26
C ALA A 134 -4.03 17.31 12.71
N PHE A 135 -3.37 16.66 13.68
CA PHE A 135 -3.54 16.98 15.11
C PHE A 135 -2.60 18.08 15.61
N TYR A 136 -1.38 18.14 15.07
CA TYR A 136 -0.29 18.97 15.63
C TYR A 136 0.30 19.97 14.64
N GLY A 137 -0.24 20.03 13.41
CA GLY A 137 0.33 20.82 12.32
C GLY A 137 1.66 20.26 11.81
N ALA A 138 2.36 21.03 10.97
CA ALA A 138 3.60 20.59 10.33
C ALA A 138 4.74 20.27 11.32
N GLU A 139 4.71 20.83 12.52
CA GLU A 139 5.70 20.54 13.57
C GLU A 139 5.46 19.19 14.26
N GLY A 140 4.32 18.55 14.00
CA GLY A 140 4.01 17.22 14.50
C GLY A 140 4.75 16.07 13.81
N ASP A 141 5.62 16.35 12.84
CA ASP A 141 6.39 15.34 12.09
C ASP A 141 7.50 14.72 12.97
N VAL A 142 7.12 13.75 13.78
CA VAL A 142 8.02 13.09 14.72
C VAL A 142 8.15 11.61 14.38
N ILE A 143 9.38 11.16 14.03
CA ILE A 143 9.76 9.74 13.82
C ILE A 143 9.00 9.07 12.65
N SER A 144 8.24 9.81 11.85
CA SER A 144 7.40 9.22 10.79
C SER A 144 8.07 9.20 9.41
N ARG A 145 9.26 9.80 9.26
CA ARG A 145 10.00 9.76 8.00
C ARG A 145 10.88 8.53 7.92
N LEU A 146 10.93 7.95 6.72
CA LEU A 146 11.78 6.83 6.37
C LEU A 146 12.81 7.27 5.31
N ALA A 147 13.83 6.44 5.09
CA ALA A 147 14.73 6.64 3.96
C ALA A 147 14.04 6.25 2.64
N PRO A 148 14.39 6.87 1.51
CA PRO A 148 13.91 6.49 0.19
C PRO A 148 14.60 5.19 -0.27
N THR A 149 14.30 4.09 0.44
CA THR A 149 14.93 2.80 0.20
C THR A 149 14.55 2.23 -1.16
N ARG A 150 15.50 1.72 -1.88
CA ARG A 150 15.33 0.99 -3.14
C ARG A 150 14.95 -0.45 -2.85
N TYR A 151 13.66 -0.69 -2.57
CA TYR A 151 13.16 -2.03 -2.24
C TYR A 151 13.30 -3.03 -3.38
N ASP A 152 13.30 -2.56 -4.63
CA ASP A 152 13.65 -3.34 -5.81
C ASP A 152 15.06 -3.92 -5.69
N GLN A 153 16.06 -3.10 -5.35
CA GLN A 153 17.44 -3.55 -5.18
C GLN A 153 17.62 -4.44 -3.95
N VAL A 154 16.91 -4.16 -2.86
CA VAL A 154 16.92 -5.04 -1.69
C VAL A 154 16.40 -6.43 -2.06
N ALA A 155 15.31 -6.51 -2.82
CA ALA A 155 14.75 -7.77 -3.30
C ALA A 155 15.69 -8.50 -4.26
N GLU A 156 16.38 -7.78 -5.15
CA GLU A 156 17.41 -8.34 -6.02
C GLU A 156 18.55 -8.97 -5.21
N GLY A 157 18.93 -8.36 -4.08
CA GLY A 157 19.90 -8.91 -3.15
C GLY A 157 19.51 -10.28 -2.58
N PHE A 158 18.22 -10.57 -2.47
CA PHE A 158 17.66 -11.89 -2.13
C PHE A 158 17.46 -12.81 -3.34
N GLY A 159 17.66 -12.32 -4.56
CA GLY A 159 17.47 -13.09 -5.79
C GLY A 159 16.07 -12.96 -6.42
N ALA A 160 15.23 -12.07 -5.94
CA ALA A 160 13.96 -11.74 -6.57
C ALA A 160 14.16 -10.85 -7.82
N PHE A 161 13.11 -10.64 -8.59
CA PHE A 161 13.11 -9.73 -9.74
C PHE A 161 12.67 -8.34 -9.30
N GLY A 162 13.57 -7.35 -9.35
CA GLY A 162 13.34 -5.98 -8.92
C GLY A 162 12.97 -5.05 -10.07
N GLN A 163 12.06 -4.11 -9.82
CA GLN A 163 11.71 -3.03 -10.74
C GLN A 163 11.47 -1.73 -9.96
N HIS A 164 11.92 -0.62 -10.53
CA HIS A 164 11.77 0.73 -9.96
C HIS A 164 10.91 1.57 -10.87
N VAL A 165 9.84 2.12 -10.33
CA VAL A 165 8.82 2.88 -11.06
C VAL A 165 8.71 4.28 -10.47
N THR A 166 8.88 5.29 -11.32
CA THR A 166 8.83 6.72 -10.94
C THR A 166 7.80 7.52 -11.74
N ALA A 167 7.24 6.91 -12.79
CA ALA A 167 6.19 7.49 -13.61
C ALA A 167 4.98 6.55 -13.68
N ILE A 168 3.78 7.11 -13.76
CA ILE A 168 2.54 6.32 -13.70
C ILE A 168 2.41 5.36 -14.87
N GLU A 169 2.92 5.75 -16.03
CA GLU A 169 2.89 4.97 -17.28
C GLU A 169 3.74 3.71 -17.21
N GLU A 170 4.67 3.64 -16.28
CA GLU A 170 5.56 2.50 -16.07
C GLU A 170 4.89 1.40 -15.25
N ILE A 171 3.82 1.70 -14.49
CA ILE A 171 3.18 0.76 -13.54
C ILE A 171 2.63 -0.45 -14.28
N GLY A 172 1.78 -0.26 -15.30
CA GLY A 172 1.17 -1.33 -16.06
C GLY A 172 2.21 -2.29 -16.63
N PRO A 173 3.16 -1.81 -17.46
CA PRO A 173 4.24 -2.63 -17.99
C PRO A 173 5.05 -3.37 -16.91
N ALA A 174 5.32 -2.73 -15.76
CA ALA A 174 6.04 -3.36 -14.67
C ALA A 174 5.25 -4.50 -14.03
N VAL A 175 3.94 -4.34 -13.84
CA VAL A 175 3.07 -5.41 -13.30
C VAL A 175 2.99 -6.58 -14.27
N GLU A 176 2.80 -6.33 -15.56
CA GLU A 176 2.75 -7.37 -16.59
C GLU A 176 4.07 -8.16 -16.63
N LEU A 177 5.22 -7.47 -16.69
CA LEU A 177 6.53 -8.11 -16.70
C LEU A 177 6.80 -8.93 -15.43
N ALA A 178 6.39 -8.44 -14.26
CA ALA A 178 6.49 -9.18 -13.01
C ALA A 178 5.65 -10.46 -13.03
N LEU A 179 4.42 -10.39 -13.51
CA LEU A 179 3.53 -11.54 -13.65
C LEU A 179 4.05 -12.58 -14.66
N GLU A 180 4.65 -12.13 -15.76
CA GLU A 180 5.23 -13.00 -16.79
C GLU A 180 6.53 -13.66 -16.35
N SER A 181 7.28 -13.01 -15.46
CA SER A 181 8.60 -13.51 -15.00
C SER A 181 8.54 -14.90 -14.37
N GLY A 182 7.41 -15.27 -13.79
CA GLY A 182 7.25 -16.53 -13.04
C GLY A 182 8.15 -16.61 -11.80
N ARG A 183 8.73 -15.51 -11.36
CA ARG A 183 9.65 -15.39 -10.21
C ARG A 183 9.05 -14.51 -9.13
N PRO A 184 9.48 -14.65 -7.86
CA PRO A 184 9.22 -13.60 -6.87
C PRO A 184 9.67 -12.25 -7.40
N SER A 185 8.77 -11.28 -7.43
CA SER A 185 9.03 -9.98 -8.05
C SER A 185 8.67 -8.84 -7.10
N VAL A 186 9.44 -7.76 -7.14
CA VAL A 186 9.19 -6.56 -6.34
C VAL A 186 9.19 -5.33 -7.22
N ILE A 187 8.08 -4.60 -7.20
CA ILE A 187 7.93 -3.33 -7.91
C ILE A 187 7.93 -2.22 -6.87
N ASN A 188 9.00 -1.43 -6.84
CA ASN A 188 9.12 -0.26 -5.96
C ASN A 188 8.54 0.96 -6.68
N VAL A 189 7.32 1.36 -6.33
CA VAL A 189 6.60 2.49 -6.91
C VAL A 189 6.81 3.72 -6.03
N VAL A 190 7.49 4.74 -6.54
CA VAL A 190 7.70 6.01 -5.81
C VAL A 190 6.42 6.84 -5.88
N THR A 191 5.77 7.00 -4.74
CA THR A 191 4.50 7.73 -4.63
C THR A 191 4.67 9.03 -3.85
N SER A 192 3.73 9.97 -4.04
CA SER A 192 3.68 11.22 -3.28
C SER A 192 3.58 10.95 -1.77
N ALA A 193 4.34 11.72 -0.98
CA ALA A 193 4.26 11.74 0.48
C ALA A 193 3.27 12.79 1.01
N THR A 194 2.78 13.69 0.15
CA THR A 194 1.92 14.81 0.55
C THR A 194 0.44 14.56 0.29
N VAL A 195 0.11 13.55 -0.51
CA VAL A 195 -1.27 13.18 -0.79
C VAL A 195 -1.85 12.38 0.38
N VAL A 196 -2.79 13.00 1.09
CA VAL A 196 -3.51 12.41 2.23
C VAL A 196 -4.73 11.64 1.74
N ASN A 197 -4.96 10.45 2.29
CA ASN A 197 -6.17 9.69 1.98
C ASN A 197 -7.40 10.39 2.59
N PRO A 198 -8.38 10.83 1.76
CA PRO A 198 -9.54 11.58 2.26
C PRO A 198 -10.42 10.76 3.22
N LEU A 199 -10.39 9.43 3.12
CA LEU A 199 -11.12 8.57 4.06
C LEU A 199 -10.42 8.53 5.41
N THR A 200 -9.07 8.53 5.44
CA THR A 200 -8.29 8.66 6.68
C THR A 200 -8.60 9.98 7.37
N THR A 201 -8.59 11.08 6.62
CA THR A 201 -8.96 12.40 7.15
C THR A 201 -10.38 12.40 7.72
N SER A 202 -11.34 11.77 7.03
CA SER A 202 -12.73 11.70 7.50
C SER A 202 -12.90 10.89 8.80
N MET A 203 -11.96 10.01 9.14
CA MET A 203 -11.96 9.25 10.41
C MET A 203 -11.52 10.12 11.59
N VAL A 204 -10.73 11.15 11.33
CA VAL A 204 -10.24 12.07 12.35
C VAL A 204 -11.34 13.06 12.77
N GLY A 205 -12.26 13.38 11.86
CA GLY A 205 -13.35 14.33 12.11
C GLY A 205 -12.89 15.79 12.09
N ASP A 206 -13.74 16.67 12.62
CA ASP A 206 -13.43 18.09 12.81
C ASP A 206 -12.74 18.29 14.15
N LEU A 207 -11.46 18.60 14.14
CA LEU A 207 -10.64 18.79 15.35
C LEU A 207 -11.01 20.09 16.11
N ASP A 208 -11.66 21.05 15.46
CA ASP A 208 -12.16 22.26 16.11
C ASP A 208 -13.49 22.01 16.85
N ASN A 209 -14.16 20.87 16.58
CA ASN A 209 -15.38 20.44 17.22
C ASN A 209 -15.20 19.06 17.88
N ALA A 210 -14.99 19.07 19.20
CA ALA A 210 -14.74 17.88 19.98
C ALA A 210 -15.86 16.82 19.90
N ASP A 211 -17.09 17.24 19.64
CA ASP A 211 -18.25 16.35 19.55
C ASP A 211 -18.28 15.58 18.22
N GLU A 212 -17.45 15.97 17.25
CA GLU A 212 -17.36 15.36 15.93
C GLU A 212 -16.13 14.45 15.75
N ILE A 213 -15.30 14.27 16.78
CA ILE A 213 -14.14 13.37 16.69
C ILE A 213 -14.65 11.91 16.75
N PRO A 214 -14.62 11.15 15.63
CA PRO A 214 -15.19 9.80 15.57
C PRO A 214 -14.34 8.76 16.27
N ILE A 215 -13.09 9.10 16.69
CA ILE A 215 -12.17 8.15 17.34
C ILE A 215 -12.05 8.50 18.82
N PRO A 216 -12.68 7.74 19.73
CA PRO A 216 -12.74 8.07 21.14
C PRO A 216 -11.38 8.06 21.87
N TYR A 217 -10.34 7.52 21.25
CA TYR A 217 -8.99 7.53 21.84
C TYR A 217 -8.37 8.91 22.00
N TYR A 218 -8.87 9.90 21.25
CA TYR A 218 -8.32 11.25 21.25
C TYR A 218 -8.99 12.19 22.26
N ASP A 219 -10.06 11.73 22.93
CA ASP A 219 -10.72 12.50 23.99
C ASP A 219 -9.80 12.78 25.20
N ASN A 220 -8.71 11.99 25.33
CA ASN A 220 -7.77 12.11 26.42
C ASN A 220 -6.50 12.88 26.06
N LEU A 221 -6.37 13.43 24.87
CA LEU A 221 -5.23 14.26 24.51
C LEU A 221 -5.38 15.65 25.15
N PRO A 222 -4.33 16.18 25.80
CA PRO A 222 -4.37 17.55 26.28
C PRO A 222 -4.48 18.49 25.07
N ARG A 223 -5.46 19.38 25.14
CA ARG A 223 -5.71 20.44 24.15
C ARG A 223 -4.88 21.66 24.48
#